data_8f09f39ce645ea68b924404fe451eb74
#
_entry.id   8f09f39ce645ea68b924404fe451eb74
#
_cell.length_a   1.000
_cell.length_b   1.000
_cell.length_c   1.000
_cell.angle_alpha   90.00
_cell.angle_beta   90.00
_cell.angle_gamma   90.00
#
_symmetry.space_group_name_H-M   'P 1'
#
loop_
_entity.id
_entity.type
_entity.pdbx_description
1 polymer ?
#
loop_
_entity_poly.entity_id
_entity_poly.type
_entity_poly.pdbx_seq_one_letter_code
_entity_poly.pdbx_strand_id
1 'polypeptide(L)' 'MATEQAIDFADIITQMVQRGASDLHITAGAPPTIREKGTLRGLPGYGPLTPNQTRAIIY' A
#
# COMPACT_ATOMS: atom_id res chain seq x y z
N MET A 1 19.26 -0.22 -14.02
CA MET A 1 19.07 -1.29 -13.04
C MET A 1 17.73 -1.15 -12.35
N ALA A 2 16.97 -2.21 -12.36
CA ALA A 2 15.67 -2.17 -11.70
C ALA A 2 15.87 -2.26 -10.19
N THR A 3 15.22 -1.39 -9.47
CA THR A 3 15.22 -1.42 -8.02
C THR A 3 13.78 -1.48 -7.53
N GLU A 4 13.60 -1.99 -6.34
CA GLU A 4 12.29 -1.99 -5.73
C GLU A 4 11.87 -0.54 -5.50
N GLN A 5 10.60 -0.26 -5.77
CA GLN A 5 10.04 1.05 -5.48
C GLN A 5 10.04 1.26 -3.97
N ALA A 6 10.53 2.40 -3.54
CA ALA A 6 10.50 2.75 -2.14
C ALA A 6 9.04 2.96 -1.71
N ILE A 7 8.69 2.40 -0.55
CA ILE A 7 7.35 2.56 0.00
C ILE A 7 7.33 3.78 0.90
N ASP A 8 6.49 4.73 0.56
CA ASP A 8 6.29 5.92 1.37
C ASP A 8 5.06 5.72 2.22
N PHE A 9 5.29 5.26 3.44
CA PHE A 9 4.20 4.95 4.36
C PHE A 9 3.39 6.20 4.71
N ALA A 10 4.05 7.35 4.79
CA ALA A 10 3.35 8.60 5.06
C ALA A 10 2.38 8.95 3.92
N ASP A 11 2.79 8.68 2.67
CA ASP A 11 1.90 8.90 1.53
C ASP A 11 0.71 7.95 1.57
N ILE A 12 0.94 6.70 1.94
CA ILE A 12 -0.14 5.71 2.06
C ILE A 12 -1.16 6.17 3.09
N ILE A 13 -0.70 6.59 4.25
CA ILE A 13 -1.59 7.07 5.31
C ILE A 13 -2.35 8.31 4.86
N THR A 14 -1.66 9.23 4.18
CA THR A 14 -2.31 10.44 3.67
C THR A 14 -3.42 10.09 2.70
N GLN A 15 -3.17 9.16 1.79
CA GLN A 15 -4.19 8.74 0.84
C GLN A 15 -5.37 8.06 1.54
N MET A 16 -5.10 7.26 2.57
CA MET A 16 -6.17 6.63 3.35
C MET A 16 -7.09 7.68 3.97
N VAL A 17 -6.50 8.70 4.59
CA VAL A 17 -7.27 9.76 5.23
C VAL A 17 -8.09 10.53 4.20
N GLN A 18 -7.47 10.89 3.08
CA GLN A 18 -8.14 11.65 2.03
C GLN A 18 -9.31 10.88 1.41
N ARG A 19 -9.19 9.56 1.33
CA ARG A 19 -10.21 8.71 0.73
C ARG A 19 -11.23 8.20 1.73
N GLY A 20 -11.01 8.45 3.02
CA GLY A 20 -11.87 7.93 4.06
C GLY A 20 -11.80 6.42 4.18
N ALA A 21 -10.62 5.86 3.93
CA ALA A 21 -10.44 4.42 4.00
C ALA A 21 -10.44 3.93 5.44
N SER A 22 -10.96 2.74 5.67
CA SER A 22 -11.06 2.17 7.01
C SER A 22 -9.96 1.18 7.34
N ASP A 23 -9.41 0.52 6.33
CA ASP A 23 -8.41 -0.54 6.53
C ASP A 23 -7.30 -0.43 5.51
N LEU A 24 -6.10 -0.88 5.90
CA LEU A 24 -4.98 -1.02 5.00
C LEU A 24 -4.54 -2.47 5.02
N HIS A 25 -4.42 -3.06 3.84
CA HIS A 25 -3.98 -4.44 3.66
C HIS A 25 -2.64 -4.46 2.94
N ILE A 26 -1.65 -5.06 3.56
CA ILE A 26 -0.30 -5.18 3.00
C ILE A 26 -0.02 -6.66 2.77
N THR A 27 0.13 -7.03 1.51
CA THR A 27 0.37 -8.43 1.14
C THR A 27 1.42 -8.47 0.03
N ALA A 28 2.38 -9.38 0.14
CA ALA A 28 3.37 -9.55 -0.91
C ALA A 28 2.68 -10.03 -2.19
N GLY A 29 3.10 -9.48 -3.32
CA GLY A 29 2.53 -9.83 -4.62
C GLY A 29 1.34 -8.98 -5.01
N ALA A 30 0.90 -8.06 -4.16
CA ALA A 30 -0.19 -7.15 -4.45
C ALA A 30 0.20 -5.74 -4.05
N PRO A 31 -0.37 -4.70 -4.69
CA PRO A 31 -0.10 -3.34 -4.25
C PRO A 31 -0.71 -3.08 -2.88
N PRO A 32 -0.27 -2.02 -2.19
CA PRO A 32 -0.96 -1.61 -0.97
C PRO A 32 -2.45 -1.43 -1.28
N THR A 33 -3.29 -2.07 -0.49
CA THR A 33 -4.73 -2.12 -0.76
C THR A 33 -5.47 -1.53 0.41
N ILE A 34 -6.45 -0.69 0.12
CA ILE A 34 -7.27 -0.07 1.15
C ILE A 34 -8.72 -0.47 0.97
N ARG A 35 -9.46 -0.44 2.05
CA ARG A 35 -10.92 -0.60 2.00
C ARG A 35 -11.54 0.79 2.02
N GLU A 36 -12.20 1.12 0.92
CA GLU A 36 -12.83 2.42 0.75
C GLU A 36 -14.31 2.19 0.49
N LYS A 37 -15.16 2.65 1.39
CA LYS A 37 -16.61 2.47 1.29
C LYS A 37 -17.01 1.02 1.07
N GLY A 38 -16.34 0.13 1.80
CA GLY A 38 -16.63 -1.30 1.72
C GLY A 38 -16.01 -2.03 0.54
N THR A 39 -15.28 -1.34 -0.32
CA THR A 39 -14.66 -1.92 -1.51
C THR A 39 -13.14 -1.90 -1.36
N LEU A 40 -12.50 -3.02 -1.63
CA LEU A 40 -11.03 -3.09 -1.62
C LEU A 40 -10.49 -2.50 -2.92
N ARG A 41 -9.51 -1.60 -2.80
CA ARG A 41 -8.87 -0.96 -3.95
C ARG A 41 -7.38 -0.89 -3.72
N GLY A 42 -6.60 -1.19 -4.77
CA GLY A 42 -5.17 -0.94 -4.75
C GLY A 42 -4.90 0.55 -4.86
N LEU A 43 -3.92 1.04 -4.12
CA LEU A 43 -3.56 2.46 -4.18
C LEU A 43 -2.88 2.77 -5.50
N PRO A 44 -3.26 3.88 -6.17
CA PRO A 44 -2.59 4.30 -7.39
C PRO A 44 -1.15 4.71 -7.10
N GLY A 45 -0.27 4.47 -8.07
CA GLY A 45 1.12 4.84 -7.93
C GLY A 45 2.00 3.75 -7.35
N TYR A 46 1.42 2.65 -6.89
CA TYR A 46 2.17 1.54 -6.33
C TYR A 46 1.93 0.27 -7.16
N GLY A 47 3.03 -0.45 -7.41
CA GLY A 47 2.93 -1.77 -8.03
C GLY A 47 2.85 -2.85 -6.98
N PRO A 48 2.86 -4.12 -7.39
CA PRO A 48 2.85 -5.24 -6.46
C PRO A 48 4.03 -5.15 -5.49
N LEU A 49 3.75 -5.40 -4.21
CA LEU A 49 4.77 -5.34 -3.18
C LEU A 49 5.65 -6.59 -3.23
N THR A 50 6.93 -6.40 -2.99
CA THR A 50 7.84 -7.52 -2.81
C THR A 50 7.79 -7.97 -1.35
N PRO A 51 8.24 -9.20 -1.04
CA PRO A 51 8.35 -9.61 0.35
C PRO A 51 9.21 -8.68 1.19
N ASN A 52 10.27 -8.12 0.61
CA ASN A 52 11.13 -7.17 1.32
C ASN A 52 10.39 -5.88 1.64
N GLN A 53 9.62 -5.37 0.70
CA GLN A 53 8.82 -4.17 0.94
C GLN A 53 7.76 -4.41 1.99
N THR A 54 7.09 -5.56 1.94
CA THR A 54 6.08 -5.92 2.92
C THR A 54 6.69 -6.01 4.32
N ARG A 55 7.86 -6.61 4.42
CA ARG A 55 8.56 -6.72 5.68
C ARG A 55 8.95 -5.35 6.23
N ALA A 56 9.40 -4.44 5.36
CA ALA A 56 9.81 -3.11 5.77
C ALA A 56 8.65 -2.30 6.35
N ILE A 57 7.43 -2.54 5.87
CA ILE A 57 6.25 -1.85 6.39
C ILE A 57 5.86 -2.41 7.76
N ILE A 58 5.92 -3.73 7.90
CA ILE A 58 5.48 -4.40 9.12
C ILE A 58 6.51 -4.27 10.24
N TYR A 59 7.77 -4.32 9.91
CA TYR A 59 8.86 -4.20 10.86
C TYR A 59 9.57 -2.87 10.70
#